data_3d0188b501209defbe4c5c3070c74769
#
_entry.id   3d0188b501209defbe4c5c3070c74769
#
_cell.length_a   1.000
_cell.length_b   1.000
_cell.length_c   1.000
_cell.angle_alpha   90.00
_cell.angle_beta   90.00
_cell.angle_gamma   90.00
#
_symmetry.space_group_name_H-M   'P 1'
#
loop_
_entity.id
_entity.type
_entity.pdbx_description
1 polymer ?
#
loop_
_entity_poly.entity_id
_entity_poly.type
_entity_poly.pdbx_seq_one_letter_code
_entity_poly.pdbx_strand_id
1 'polypeptide(L)'
;MIDGEFGGNQDWFTNIVMNIGGCGAATACDSCIYLAKYKGMKELYPFDLEQMDKEAYKKFSQLMKPYIRPRVQGVKKPEWYIGRLEKYISDVNKRCGTDYQIHMEKFDGTGDADEAERIICGQIDKELPVPYLMLRHLNTEKYKDFIWHWFLVVGYEKEKHETWIDVA
;
A
#
# COMPACT_ATOMS: atom_id res chain seq x y z
N MET A 1 7.50 1.30 -12.08
CA MET A 1 7.24 2.74 -12.34
C MET A 1 5.94 2.85 -13.11
N ILE A 2 5.11 3.82 -12.81
CA ILE A 2 3.85 4.11 -13.51
C ILE A 2 4.04 5.46 -14.20
N ASP A 3 4.20 5.47 -15.53
CA ASP A 3 4.56 6.68 -16.32
C ASP A 3 5.75 7.46 -15.74
N GLY A 4 6.76 6.75 -15.25
CA GLY A 4 7.96 7.36 -14.64
C GLY A 4 7.85 7.70 -13.16
N GLU A 5 6.68 7.63 -12.57
CA GLU A 5 6.44 7.85 -11.14
C GLU A 5 6.69 6.58 -10.32
N PHE A 6 7.17 6.74 -9.10
CA PHE A 6 7.39 5.64 -8.17
C PHE A 6 6.12 5.39 -7.35
N GLY A 7 5.36 4.37 -7.72
CA GLY A 7 4.04 4.07 -7.14
C GLY A 7 2.89 4.86 -7.76
N GLY A 8 1.71 4.70 -7.20
CA GLY A 8 0.51 5.42 -7.60
C GLY A 8 0.21 6.63 -6.74
N ASN A 9 -0.51 7.61 -7.30
CA ASN A 9 -0.89 8.81 -6.58
C ASN A 9 -2.42 8.97 -6.58
N GLN A 10 -3.00 9.18 -5.38
CA GLN A 10 -4.43 9.43 -5.24
C GLN A 10 -4.91 10.68 -5.98
N ASP A 11 -4.03 11.65 -6.24
CA ASP A 11 -4.34 12.87 -6.98
C ASP A 11 -4.71 12.60 -8.46
N TRP A 12 -4.35 11.42 -8.98
CA TRP A 12 -4.77 11.00 -10.33
C TRP A 12 -6.24 10.58 -10.39
N PHE A 13 -6.88 10.36 -9.24
CA PHE A 13 -8.25 9.90 -9.20
C PHE A 13 -9.23 11.03 -9.52
N THR A 14 -10.06 10.81 -10.54
CA THR A 14 -11.10 11.77 -10.94
C THR A 14 -12.31 11.76 -10.01
N ASN A 15 -12.51 10.69 -9.23
CA ASN A 15 -13.58 10.60 -8.26
C ASN A 15 -13.17 11.37 -6.99
N ILE A 16 -13.94 12.38 -6.61
CA ILE A 16 -13.66 13.30 -5.49
C ILE A 16 -13.36 12.56 -4.17
N VAL A 17 -14.12 11.52 -3.85
CA VAL A 17 -13.94 10.77 -2.59
C VAL A 17 -12.65 9.94 -2.64
N MET A 18 -12.29 9.41 -3.82
CA MET A 18 -11.01 8.72 -4.04
C MET A 18 -9.84 9.69 -3.99
N ASN A 19 -9.98 10.88 -4.54
CA ASN A 19 -8.94 11.92 -4.51
C ASN A 19 -8.66 12.41 -3.09
N ILE A 20 -9.69 12.57 -2.25
CA ILE A 20 -9.53 13.08 -0.87
C ILE A 20 -9.11 11.98 0.12
N GLY A 21 -9.65 10.78 -0.02
CA GLY A 21 -9.51 9.71 0.99
C GLY A 21 -9.11 8.35 0.41
N GLY A 22 -8.49 8.33 -0.76
CA GLY A 22 -8.13 7.11 -1.49
C GLY A 22 -6.74 6.56 -1.20
N CYS A 23 -5.96 7.16 -0.30
CA CYS A 23 -4.60 6.70 0.00
C CYS A 23 -4.53 5.21 0.36
N GLY A 24 -5.44 4.70 1.19
CA GLY A 24 -5.50 3.27 1.49
C GLY A 24 -5.81 2.40 0.27
N ALA A 25 -6.64 2.88 -0.68
CA ALA A 25 -6.89 2.16 -1.93
C ALA A 25 -5.69 2.22 -2.88
N ALA A 26 -4.96 3.35 -2.93
CA ALA A 26 -3.71 3.48 -3.67
C ALA A 26 -2.66 2.51 -3.12
N THR A 27 -2.42 2.51 -1.81
CA THR A 27 -1.50 1.57 -1.14
C THR A 27 -1.86 0.10 -1.41
N ALA A 28 -3.16 -0.25 -1.44
CA ALA A 28 -3.59 -1.60 -1.78
C ALA A 28 -3.34 -1.95 -3.26
N CYS A 29 -3.51 -0.99 -4.17
CA CYS A 29 -3.14 -1.16 -5.58
C CYS A 29 -1.64 -1.37 -5.73
N ASP A 30 -0.82 -0.54 -5.09
CA ASP A 30 0.64 -0.66 -5.14
C ASP A 30 1.12 -1.98 -4.53
N SER A 31 0.50 -2.42 -3.41
CA SER A 31 0.78 -3.74 -2.82
C SER A 31 0.52 -4.87 -3.81
N CYS A 32 -0.64 -4.86 -4.48
CA CYS A 32 -1.00 -5.87 -5.47
C CYS A 32 -0.08 -5.83 -6.70
N ILE A 33 0.27 -4.64 -7.20
CA ILE A 33 1.22 -4.46 -8.31
C ILE A 33 2.60 -5.00 -7.92
N TYR A 34 3.07 -4.67 -6.71
CA TYR A 34 4.34 -5.18 -6.20
C TYR A 34 4.37 -6.71 -6.16
N LEU A 35 3.35 -7.32 -5.56
CA LEU A 35 3.23 -8.78 -5.46
C LEU A 35 3.10 -9.44 -6.84
N ALA A 36 2.36 -8.83 -7.75
CA ALA A 36 2.23 -9.32 -9.12
C ALA A 36 3.56 -9.29 -9.86
N LYS A 37 4.32 -8.20 -9.73
CA LYS A 37 5.57 -7.97 -10.46
C LYS A 37 6.75 -8.75 -9.88
N TYR A 38 6.88 -8.80 -8.55
CA TYR A 38 8.09 -9.30 -7.88
C TYR A 38 7.89 -10.65 -7.18
N LYS A 39 6.65 -11.07 -6.91
CA LYS A 39 6.33 -12.33 -6.23
C LYS A 39 5.56 -13.32 -7.12
N GLY A 40 5.41 -13.02 -8.40
CA GLY A 40 4.77 -13.89 -9.37
C GLY A 40 3.26 -14.05 -9.24
N MET A 41 2.61 -13.22 -8.41
CA MET A 41 1.15 -13.25 -8.17
C MET A 41 0.41 -12.42 -9.22
N LYS A 42 0.61 -12.72 -10.50
CA LYS A 42 0.22 -11.87 -11.64
C LYS A 42 -1.26 -11.50 -11.67
N GLU A 43 -2.13 -12.39 -11.23
CA GLU A 43 -3.58 -12.20 -11.25
C GLU A 43 -4.07 -11.15 -10.25
N LEU A 44 -3.21 -10.72 -9.29
CA LEU A 44 -3.52 -9.61 -8.39
C LEU A 44 -3.58 -8.26 -9.10
N TYR A 45 -2.96 -8.15 -10.28
CA TYR A 45 -3.07 -6.97 -11.15
C TYR A 45 -3.61 -7.39 -12.51
N PRO A 46 -4.88 -7.04 -12.85
CA PRO A 46 -5.56 -7.57 -14.03
C PRO A 46 -5.23 -6.83 -15.34
N PHE A 47 -4.16 -6.06 -15.38
CA PHE A 47 -3.68 -5.32 -16.55
C PHE A 47 -2.25 -5.73 -16.91
N ASP A 48 -1.71 -5.16 -17.97
CA ASP A 48 -0.35 -5.43 -18.43
C ASP A 48 0.69 -4.83 -17.46
N LEU A 49 1.54 -5.69 -16.87
CA LEU A 49 2.62 -5.31 -15.97
C LEU A 49 3.79 -4.61 -16.69
N GLU A 50 3.95 -4.84 -17.99
CA GLU A 50 5.02 -4.24 -18.79
C GLU A 50 4.64 -2.84 -19.30
N GLN A 51 3.33 -2.55 -19.38
CA GLN A 51 2.78 -1.29 -19.87
C GLN A 51 1.88 -0.62 -18.81
N MET A 52 2.46 -0.37 -17.64
CA MET A 52 1.73 0.31 -16.56
C MET A 52 1.72 1.81 -16.79
N ASP A 53 0.56 2.33 -17.16
CA ASP A 53 0.28 3.76 -17.28
C ASP A 53 -0.72 4.26 -16.22
N LYS A 54 -0.87 5.57 -16.12
CA LYS A 54 -1.82 6.20 -15.20
C LYS A 54 -3.27 5.78 -15.44
N GLU A 55 -3.64 5.51 -16.70
CA GLU A 55 -5.02 5.11 -17.04
C GLU A 55 -5.31 3.68 -16.59
N ALA A 56 -4.38 2.74 -16.76
CA ALA A 56 -4.49 1.38 -16.21
C ALA A 56 -4.55 1.41 -14.67
N TYR A 57 -3.70 2.24 -14.04
CA TYR A 57 -3.73 2.42 -12.59
C TYR A 57 -5.08 2.97 -12.09
N LYS A 58 -5.63 4.00 -12.74
CA LYS A 58 -6.96 4.53 -12.41
C LYS A 58 -8.06 3.47 -12.55
N LYS A 59 -8.03 2.67 -13.61
CA LYS A 59 -8.97 1.55 -13.79
C LYS A 59 -8.81 0.53 -12.66
N PHE A 60 -7.57 0.20 -12.28
CA PHE A 60 -7.31 -0.71 -11.18
C PHE A 60 -7.82 -0.16 -9.85
N SER A 61 -7.62 1.12 -9.59
CA SER A 61 -8.15 1.76 -8.39
C SER A 61 -9.68 1.70 -8.28
N GLN A 62 -10.39 1.77 -9.42
CA GLN A 62 -11.85 1.58 -9.43
C GLN A 62 -12.25 0.14 -9.11
N LEU A 63 -11.45 -0.86 -9.50
CA LEU A 63 -11.65 -2.26 -9.09
C LEU A 63 -11.36 -2.47 -7.60
N MET A 64 -10.37 -1.77 -7.05
CA MET A 64 -10.02 -1.82 -5.62
C MET A 64 -11.03 -1.07 -4.73
N LYS A 65 -11.66 -0.02 -5.24
CA LYS A 65 -12.59 0.85 -4.50
C LYS A 65 -13.70 0.13 -3.71
N PRO A 66 -14.36 -0.93 -4.22
CA PRO A 66 -15.39 -1.65 -3.43
C PRO A 66 -14.80 -2.38 -2.21
N TYR A 67 -13.55 -2.76 -2.25
CA TYR A 67 -12.83 -3.41 -1.15
C TYR A 67 -12.32 -2.37 -0.16
N ILE A 68 -11.38 -1.54 -0.58
CA ILE A 68 -10.82 -0.46 0.25
C ILE A 68 -11.62 0.82 -0.01
N ARG A 69 -12.79 0.92 0.61
CA ARG A 69 -13.70 2.05 0.38
C ARG A 69 -13.07 3.36 0.86
N PRO A 70 -12.90 4.34 -0.04
CA PRO A 70 -12.43 5.66 0.36
C PRO A 70 -13.45 6.33 1.28
N ARG A 71 -12.96 7.09 2.24
CA ARG A 71 -13.76 7.88 3.17
C ARG A 71 -13.11 9.23 3.34
N VAL A 72 -13.90 10.26 3.61
CA VAL A 72 -13.38 11.64 3.85
C VAL A 72 -12.30 11.66 4.94
N GLN A 73 -12.36 10.73 5.88
CA GLN A 73 -11.36 10.58 6.95
C GLN A 73 -10.38 9.41 6.71
N GLY A 74 -10.32 8.86 5.49
CA GLY A 74 -9.47 7.71 5.15
C GLY A 74 -9.84 6.40 5.84
N VAL A 75 -9.03 5.38 5.64
CA VAL A 75 -9.08 4.09 6.34
C VAL A 75 -8.24 4.20 7.61
N LYS A 76 -8.88 4.35 8.76
CA LYS A 76 -8.21 4.64 10.04
C LYS A 76 -7.71 3.43 10.80
N LYS A 77 -8.16 2.24 10.44
CA LYS A 77 -7.88 1.00 11.20
C LYS A 77 -7.17 -0.01 10.29
N PRO A 78 -5.95 -0.43 10.66
CA PRO A 78 -5.22 -1.46 9.91
C PRO A 78 -6.03 -2.74 9.72
N GLU A 79 -6.82 -3.15 10.69
CA GLU A 79 -7.65 -4.35 10.60
C GLU A 79 -8.70 -4.27 9.47
N TRP A 80 -9.20 -3.07 9.17
CA TRP A 80 -10.11 -2.89 8.03
C TRP A 80 -9.37 -3.00 6.70
N TYR A 81 -8.15 -2.48 6.64
CA TYR A 81 -7.29 -2.61 5.45
C TYR A 81 -6.98 -4.10 5.21
N ILE A 82 -6.48 -4.80 6.23
CA ILE A 82 -6.13 -6.22 6.18
C ILE A 82 -7.31 -7.05 5.68
N GLY A 83 -8.42 -7.07 6.41
CA GLY A 83 -9.56 -7.93 6.05
C GLY A 83 -10.19 -7.61 4.70
N ARG A 84 -10.02 -6.38 4.19
CA ARG A 84 -10.52 -5.99 2.87
C ARG A 84 -9.58 -6.37 1.73
N LEU A 85 -8.27 -6.26 1.96
CA LEU A 85 -7.28 -6.70 0.99
C LEU A 85 -7.27 -8.24 0.88
N GLU A 86 -7.37 -8.95 2.01
CA GLU A 86 -7.55 -10.42 2.04
C GLU A 86 -8.79 -10.84 1.26
N LYS A 87 -9.90 -10.09 1.39
CA LYS A 87 -11.10 -10.37 0.59
C LYS A 87 -10.85 -10.19 -0.90
N TYR A 88 -10.15 -9.16 -1.33
CA TYR A 88 -9.76 -8.96 -2.74
C TYR A 88 -8.96 -10.15 -3.24
N ILE A 89 -7.94 -10.59 -2.50
CA ILE A 89 -7.08 -11.72 -2.85
C ILE A 89 -7.90 -13.01 -2.96
N SER A 90 -8.79 -13.27 -1.98
CA SER A 90 -9.70 -14.41 -2.01
C SER A 90 -10.62 -14.42 -3.24
N ASP A 91 -11.16 -13.25 -3.62
CA ASP A 91 -12.03 -13.12 -4.79
C ASP A 91 -11.22 -13.30 -6.09
N VAL A 92 -9.96 -12.86 -6.15
CA VAL A 92 -9.02 -13.15 -7.25
C VAL A 92 -8.75 -14.64 -7.36
N ASN A 93 -8.41 -15.31 -6.27
CA ASN A 93 -8.16 -16.76 -6.23
C ASN A 93 -9.37 -17.53 -6.80
N LYS A 94 -10.58 -17.20 -6.35
CA LYS A 94 -11.82 -17.83 -6.84
C LYS A 94 -12.07 -17.60 -8.33
N ARG A 95 -11.81 -16.38 -8.80
CA ARG A 95 -12.06 -15.99 -10.19
C ARG A 95 -11.06 -16.59 -11.17
N CYS A 96 -9.78 -16.66 -10.76
CA CYS A 96 -8.67 -17.06 -11.61
C CYS A 96 -8.22 -18.50 -11.39
N GLY A 97 -8.74 -19.20 -10.38
CA GLY A 97 -8.33 -20.57 -10.05
C GLY A 97 -6.94 -20.63 -9.43
N THR A 98 -6.50 -19.56 -8.76
CA THR A 98 -5.22 -19.48 -8.05
C THR A 98 -5.39 -19.77 -6.56
N ASP A 99 -4.29 -20.01 -5.85
CA ASP A 99 -4.26 -20.26 -4.40
C ASP A 99 -3.19 -19.39 -3.73
N TYR A 100 -3.28 -18.08 -3.91
CA TYR A 100 -2.35 -17.14 -3.27
C TYR A 100 -2.61 -17.06 -1.77
N GLN A 101 -1.58 -17.38 -0.99
CA GLN A 101 -1.58 -17.31 0.47
C GLN A 101 -0.78 -16.08 0.91
N ILE A 102 -1.48 -15.05 1.35
CA ILE A 102 -0.88 -13.84 1.90
C ILE A 102 -1.44 -13.65 3.29
N HIS A 103 -0.57 -13.73 4.28
CA HIS A 103 -0.92 -13.48 5.67
C HIS A 103 -0.44 -12.09 6.06
N MET A 104 -1.35 -11.26 6.55
CA MET A 104 -1.08 -9.91 7.00
C MET A 104 -1.34 -9.80 8.50
N GLU A 105 -0.35 -9.32 9.23
CA GLU A 105 -0.46 -9.03 10.65
C GLU A 105 -0.36 -7.54 10.91
N LYS A 106 -1.14 -7.08 11.87
CA LYS A 106 -1.03 -5.71 12.37
C LYS A 106 0.14 -5.62 13.33
N PHE A 107 1.02 -4.65 13.09
CA PHE A 107 1.93 -4.14 14.10
C PHE A 107 1.43 -2.76 14.57
N ASP A 108 1.33 -2.57 15.89
CA ASP A 108 0.93 -1.29 16.47
C ASP A 108 2.19 -0.48 16.81
N GLY A 109 2.42 0.59 16.05
CA GLY A 109 3.61 1.45 16.17
C GLY A 109 3.62 2.38 17.41
N THR A 110 2.82 2.10 18.43
CA THR A 110 2.83 2.86 19.70
C THR A 110 3.93 2.40 20.68
N GLY A 111 4.66 1.36 20.30
CA GLY A 111 5.71 0.76 21.10
C GLY A 111 7.10 1.32 20.83
N ASP A 112 8.07 0.45 20.86
CA ASP A 112 9.48 0.75 20.69
C ASP A 112 9.83 1.01 19.20
N ALA A 113 10.57 2.11 18.95
CA ALA A 113 11.03 2.46 17.61
C ALA A 113 12.00 1.41 17.04
N ASP A 114 12.86 0.82 17.87
CA ASP A 114 13.80 -0.23 17.46
C ASP A 114 13.06 -1.51 17.04
N GLU A 115 11.93 -1.81 17.69
CA GLU A 115 11.09 -2.93 17.29
C GLU A 115 10.41 -2.65 15.95
N ALA A 116 9.89 -1.45 15.74
CA ALA A 116 9.29 -1.04 14.48
C ALA A 116 10.31 -1.11 13.32
N GLU A 117 11.52 -0.58 13.53
CA GLU A 117 12.61 -0.68 12.57
C GLU A 117 12.92 -2.12 12.23
N ARG A 118 13.11 -2.99 13.24
CA ARG A 118 13.44 -4.40 13.04
C ARG A 118 12.36 -5.13 12.23
N ILE A 119 11.08 -4.85 12.49
CA ILE A 119 9.96 -5.46 11.78
C ILE A 119 9.93 -4.98 10.33
N ILE A 120 9.98 -3.66 10.09
CA ILE A 120 9.91 -3.07 8.75
C ILE A 120 11.11 -3.55 7.92
N CYS A 121 12.34 -3.36 8.41
CA CYS A 121 13.54 -3.81 7.69
C CYS A 121 13.50 -5.31 7.42
N GLY A 122 13.11 -6.13 8.42
CA GLY A 122 13.01 -7.57 8.26
C GLY A 122 11.94 -8.05 7.28
N GLN A 123 10.90 -7.26 6.98
CA GLN A 123 9.97 -7.54 5.88
C GLN A 123 10.58 -7.15 4.54
N ILE A 124 11.20 -5.98 4.46
CA ILE A 124 11.85 -5.50 3.23
C ILE A 124 13.00 -6.42 2.81
N ASP A 125 13.79 -6.92 3.75
CA ASP A 125 14.87 -7.90 3.48
C ASP A 125 14.35 -9.22 2.90
N LYS A 126 13.08 -9.56 3.15
CA LYS A 126 12.36 -10.69 2.53
C LYS A 126 11.68 -10.29 1.20
N GLU A 127 11.95 -9.08 0.73
CA GLU A 127 11.28 -8.50 -0.44
C GLU A 127 9.75 -8.49 -0.29
N LEU A 128 9.25 -8.17 0.88
CA LEU A 128 7.83 -8.02 1.17
C LEU A 128 7.53 -6.54 1.46
N PRO A 129 6.58 -5.93 0.75
CA PRO A 129 6.23 -4.55 0.97
C PRO A 129 5.42 -4.40 2.27
N VAL A 130 5.54 -3.25 2.92
CA VAL A 130 4.85 -3.00 4.19
C VAL A 130 3.83 -1.87 4.00
N PRO A 131 2.51 -2.15 3.97
CA PRO A 131 1.49 -1.11 4.05
C PRO A 131 1.61 -0.40 5.40
N TYR A 132 1.80 0.91 5.36
CA TYR A 132 2.07 1.73 6.54
C TYR A 132 1.01 2.83 6.68
N LEU A 133 0.43 2.93 7.86
CA LEU A 133 -0.50 4.01 8.22
C LEU A 133 0.17 4.96 9.21
N MET A 134 0.48 6.17 8.77
CA MET A 134 0.91 7.24 9.66
C MET A 134 -0.30 8.03 10.15
N LEU A 135 -0.70 7.83 11.40
CA LEU A 135 -1.80 8.59 12.02
C LEU A 135 -1.33 9.90 12.62
N ARG A 136 -0.16 9.91 13.24
CA ARG A 136 0.43 11.08 13.92
C ARG A 136 1.94 11.03 13.76
N HIS A 137 2.56 12.21 13.79
CA HIS A 137 4.00 12.34 13.83
C HIS A 137 4.37 13.48 14.79
N LEU A 138 5.47 13.34 15.53
CA LEU A 138 5.91 14.38 16.48
C LEU A 138 6.35 15.65 15.75
N ASN A 139 7.02 15.51 14.61
CA ASN A 139 7.38 16.64 13.76
C ASN A 139 6.25 16.92 12.73
N THR A 140 5.21 17.58 13.22
CA THR A 140 4.03 17.91 12.41
C THR A 140 4.30 19.01 11.37
N GLU A 141 5.36 19.77 11.49
CA GLU A 141 5.75 20.78 10.51
C GLU A 141 6.36 20.13 9.27
N LYS A 142 7.32 19.22 9.46
CA LYS A 142 8.00 18.51 8.36
C LYS A 142 7.11 17.49 7.66
N TYR A 143 6.25 16.79 8.42
CA TYR A 143 5.48 15.63 7.92
C TYR A 143 3.97 15.85 7.90
N LYS A 144 3.50 17.11 7.85
CA LYS A 144 2.06 17.43 7.85
C LYS A 144 1.27 16.74 6.75
N ASP A 145 1.86 16.56 5.57
CA ASP A 145 1.21 15.97 4.40
C ASP A 145 1.12 14.44 4.48
N PHE A 146 1.85 13.81 5.41
CA PHE A 146 1.83 12.37 5.65
C PHE A 146 0.97 11.96 6.84
N ILE A 147 0.44 12.90 7.60
CA ILE A 147 -0.44 12.62 8.74
C ILE A 147 -1.79 12.13 8.22
N TRP A 148 -2.32 11.06 8.84
CA TRP A 148 -3.53 10.37 8.38
C TRP A 148 -3.42 9.80 6.98
N HIS A 149 -2.22 9.37 6.61
CA HIS A 149 -1.90 8.90 5.28
C HIS A 149 -1.45 7.44 5.27
N TRP A 150 -1.85 6.73 4.22
CA TRP A 150 -1.37 5.40 3.89
C TRP A 150 -0.35 5.50 2.76
N PHE A 151 0.72 4.72 2.86
CA PHE A 151 1.70 4.50 1.82
C PHE A 151 2.31 3.10 1.91
N LEU A 152 3.01 2.68 0.87
CA LEU A 152 3.67 1.39 0.80
C LEU A 152 5.17 1.58 1.03
N VAL A 153 5.71 0.99 2.10
CA VAL A 153 7.16 0.94 2.30
C VAL A 153 7.72 -0.18 1.45
N VAL A 154 8.72 0.14 0.64
CA VAL A 154 9.33 -0.78 -0.35
C VAL A 154 10.86 -0.83 -0.26
N GLY A 155 11.47 0.01 0.57
CA GLY A 155 12.90 0.07 0.79
C GLY A 155 13.24 0.76 2.11
N TYR A 156 14.51 0.72 2.46
CA TYR A 156 15.06 1.49 3.56
C TYR A 156 16.55 1.78 3.37
N GLU A 157 17.02 2.87 3.99
CA GLU A 157 18.43 3.20 4.11
C GLU A 157 18.79 3.40 5.57
N LYS A 158 19.93 2.84 6.02
CA LYS A 158 20.43 3.01 7.39
C LYS A 158 21.59 3.96 7.43
N GLU A 159 21.47 4.99 8.23
CA GLU A 159 22.55 5.87 8.64
C GLU A 159 22.92 5.61 10.12
N LYS A 160 23.99 6.26 10.60
CA LYS A 160 24.57 5.97 11.94
C LYS A 160 23.57 5.99 13.11
N HIS A 161 22.51 6.80 13.02
CA HIS A 161 21.53 7.01 14.10
C HIS A 161 20.08 7.09 13.60
N GLU A 162 19.86 6.89 12.31
CA GLU A 162 18.55 7.05 11.69
C GLU A 162 18.34 5.96 10.65
N THR A 163 17.09 5.52 10.53
CA THR A 163 16.65 4.65 9.43
C THR A 163 15.60 5.38 8.63
N TRP A 164 15.89 5.58 7.36
CA TRP A 164 14.97 6.16 6.38
C TRP A 164 14.22 5.07 5.65
N ILE A 165 12.95 5.29 5.39
CA ILE A 165 12.11 4.36 4.63
C ILE A 165 11.73 4.95 3.29
N ASP A 166 11.84 4.13 2.23
CA ASP A 166 11.39 4.48 0.89
C ASP A 166 9.92 4.10 0.73
N VAL A 167 9.12 5.05 0.27
CA VAL A 167 7.68 4.88 0.15
C VAL A 167 7.19 5.11 -1.28
N ALA A 168 6.15 4.38 -1.64
CA ALA A 168 5.39 4.51 -2.88
C ALA A 168 3.94 4.91 -2.57
#